data_4df35f231d29b432c2a9d0849eb06ff9
#
_entry.id   4df35f231d29b432c2a9d0849eb06ff9
#
_cell.length_a   1.000
_cell.length_b   1.000
_cell.length_c   1.000
_cell.angle_alpha   90.00
_cell.angle_beta   90.00
_cell.angle_gamma   90.00
#
_symmetry.space_group_name_H-M   'P 1'
#
loop_
_entity.id
_entity.type
_entity.pdbx_description
1 polymer ?
#
loop_
_entity_poly.entity_id
_entity_poly.type
_entity_poly.pdbx_seq_one_letter_code
_entity_poly.pdbx_strand_id
1 'polypeptide(L)'
;SQVPKPGDFYTADIAGSPLVMLRGRDDEVRVFLNRCAHKGTRVVSAVEGNCGSTLRCPYHGWTYRLDGSLRTVPMKGGYGGTDISETAHWQGLTPVPNQEIYRGFVFVRLSNEGPDFHDYFGDSLSSIDNMADRSPEGRLEIAGGVLRYDHDCNWKMFVENLNDAMHPMVAHQSSAGIAKRLWEEEGDGGEPPMVVQQFAPFVNDYDFFDNMGVKIYENGHSYTGVKFSIHSKYSAEPEYERRMVEAYGEERAHAILGENRHNTVYFPSLTIKGAIQAIRVARPLAANRTVLESWTFRLAGAPEELLKRTMTYSRLINAPTSVVGHDDLHCYSEIQQGLHAQGNEWVSLHRNYDPSERDGIAGVYNGTSEVSMRGQFRAWLKYMLPQ
;
A
#
# COMPACT_ATOMS: atom_id res chain seq x y z
N SER A 1 11.73 -8.07 4.03
CA SER A 1 12.39 -7.83 5.33
C SER A 1 11.65 -8.47 6.52
N GLN A 2 10.36 -8.84 6.39
CA GLN A 2 9.57 -9.46 7.48
C GLN A 2 9.94 -10.92 7.75
N VAL A 3 10.37 -11.66 6.73
CA VAL A 3 10.80 -13.07 6.85
C VAL A 3 12.18 -13.27 6.20
N PRO A 4 13.26 -12.69 6.77
CA PRO A 4 14.58 -12.67 6.14
C PRO A 4 15.32 -14.02 6.22
N LYS A 5 14.98 -14.91 7.17
CA LYS A 5 15.73 -16.14 7.46
C LYS A 5 14.82 -17.36 7.42
N PRO A 6 15.34 -18.56 7.10
CA PRO A 6 14.58 -19.81 7.21
C PRO A 6 13.92 -19.97 8.59
N GLY A 7 12.65 -20.30 8.59
CA GLY A 7 11.81 -20.42 9.79
C GLY A 7 11.17 -19.12 10.25
N ASP A 8 11.55 -17.97 9.71
CA ASP A 8 10.83 -16.71 9.98
C ASP A 8 9.42 -16.79 9.43
N PHE A 9 8.48 -16.27 10.21
CA PHE A 9 7.08 -16.17 9.82
C PHE A 9 6.52 -14.77 10.09
N TYR A 10 5.52 -14.43 9.31
CA TYR A 10 4.68 -13.25 9.51
C TYR A 10 3.22 -13.63 9.30
N THR A 11 2.32 -13.17 10.20
CA THR A 11 0.89 -13.42 10.08
C THR A 11 0.16 -12.15 9.65
N ALA A 12 -0.83 -12.33 8.79
CA ALA A 12 -1.73 -11.27 8.34
C ALA A 12 -3.16 -11.77 8.29
N ASP A 13 -4.10 -10.86 8.41
CA ASP A 13 -5.51 -11.13 8.10
C ASP A 13 -5.86 -10.39 6.81
N ILE A 14 -6.29 -11.10 5.79
CA ILE A 14 -6.65 -10.52 4.50
C ILE A 14 -8.07 -10.96 4.16
N ALA A 15 -8.97 -10.01 3.98
CA ALA A 15 -10.39 -10.25 3.70
C ALA A 15 -11.03 -11.25 4.69
N GLY A 16 -10.71 -11.14 5.99
CA GLY A 16 -11.21 -12.02 7.05
C GLY A 16 -10.57 -13.41 7.08
N SER A 17 -9.58 -13.68 6.24
CA SER A 17 -8.84 -14.95 6.22
C SER A 17 -7.50 -14.80 6.93
N PRO A 18 -7.25 -15.54 8.03
CA PRO A 18 -5.96 -15.54 8.70
C PRO A 18 -4.93 -16.28 7.85
N LEU A 19 -3.83 -15.60 7.53
CA LEU A 19 -2.71 -16.13 6.75
C LEU A 19 -1.45 -16.23 7.58
N VAL A 20 -0.54 -17.12 7.18
CA VAL A 20 0.83 -17.18 7.67
C VAL A 20 1.79 -17.26 6.48
N MET A 21 2.72 -16.33 6.40
CA MET A 21 3.83 -16.29 5.47
C MET A 21 5.05 -16.91 6.15
N LEU A 22 5.75 -17.80 5.47
CA LEU A 22 6.90 -18.55 5.96
C LEU A 22 8.09 -18.49 5.00
N ARG A 23 9.30 -18.34 5.53
CA ARG A 23 10.54 -18.59 4.78
C ARG A 23 10.92 -20.06 4.93
N GLY A 24 10.99 -20.78 3.81
CA GLY A 24 11.47 -22.16 3.73
C GLY A 24 12.99 -22.29 3.92
N ARG A 25 13.48 -23.52 4.05
CA ARG A 25 14.92 -23.82 4.05
C ARG A 25 15.56 -23.71 2.66
N ASP A 26 14.75 -23.80 1.63
CA ASP A 26 15.05 -23.58 0.21
C ASP A 26 15.09 -22.10 -0.16
N ASP A 27 14.99 -21.23 0.83
CA ASP A 27 14.91 -19.77 0.72
C ASP A 27 13.64 -19.23 0.04
N GLU A 28 12.67 -20.10 -0.25
CA GLU A 28 11.39 -19.72 -0.82
C GLU A 28 10.42 -19.18 0.25
N VAL A 29 9.66 -18.17 -0.11
CA VAL A 29 8.56 -17.64 0.73
C VAL A 29 7.24 -18.24 0.28
N ARG A 30 6.51 -18.82 1.21
CA ARG A 30 5.20 -19.44 0.96
C ARG A 30 4.15 -18.85 1.88
N VAL A 31 2.93 -18.71 1.37
CA VAL A 31 1.78 -18.23 2.16
C VAL A 31 0.74 -19.34 2.27
N PHE A 32 0.31 -19.59 3.50
CA PHE A 32 -0.70 -20.60 3.81
C PHE A 32 -1.88 -19.95 4.54
N LEU A 33 -3.04 -20.58 4.45
CA LEU A 33 -4.12 -20.32 5.40
C LEU A 33 -3.61 -20.73 6.78
N ASN A 34 -3.67 -19.82 7.75
CA ASN A 34 -3.22 -20.07 9.12
C ASN A 34 -4.25 -20.90 9.89
N ARG A 35 -4.47 -22.12 9.41
CA ARG A 35 -5.48 -23.04 9.89
C ARG A 35 -4.94 -24.46 9.95
N CYS A 36 -4.99 -25.06 11.14
CA CYS A 36 -4.60 -26.45 11.35
C CYS A 36 -5.53 -27.41 10.59
N ALA A 37 -4.96 -28.35 9.85
CA ALA A 37 -5.68 -29.37 9.10
C ALA A 37 -6.53 -30.29 9.99
N HIS A 38 -6.23 -30.40 11.30
CA HIS A 38 -6.98 -31.25 12.24
C HIS A 38 -8.37 -30.67 12.55
N LYS A 39 -8.44 -29.55 13.28
CA LYS A 39 -9.70 -28.93 13.75
C LYS A 39 -9.76 -27.43 13.54
N GLY A 40 -8.96 -26.88 12.62
CA GLY A 40 -9.07 -25.51 12.19
C GLY A 40 -8.47 -24.46 13.14
N THR A 41 -7.77 -24.86 14.20
CA THR A 41 -7.10 -23.91 15.11
C THR A 41 -6.05 -23.09 14.34
N ARG A 42 -5.93 -21.80 14.62
CA ARG A 42 -4.79 -21.01 14.15
C ARG A 42 -3.51 -21.65 14.64
N VAL A 43 -2.59 -21.95 13.71
CA VAL A 43 -1.32 -22.61 14.04
C VAL A 43 -0.35 -21.62 14.68
N VAL A 44 -0.37 -20.37 14.21
CA VAL A 44 0.47 -19.27 14.70
C VAL A 44 -0.41 -18.12 15.15
N SER A 45 -0.24 -17.67 16.40
CA SER A 45 -0.98 -16.54 16.98
C SER A 45 -0.15 -15.26 17.05
N ALA A 46 1.19 -15.38 17.08
CA ALA A 46 2.10 -14.24 17.08
C ALA A 46 2.08 -13.54 15.70
N VAL A 47 2.31 -12.23 15.69
CA VAL A 47 2.37 -11.45 14.45
C VAL A 47 3.58 -11.85 13.63
N GLU A 48 4.74 -12.02 14.26
CA GLU A 48 6.00 -12.38 13.61
C GLU A 48 6.88 -13.17 14.57
N GLY A 49 7.88 -13.85 14.05
CA GLY A 49 8.86 -14.60 14.83
C GLY A 49 9.59 -15.63 13.99
N ASN A 50 10.31 -16.52 14.66
CA ASN A 50 10.99 -17.64 14.04
C ASN A 50 10.55 -18.96 14.69
N CYS A 51 10.03 -19.88 13.89
CA CYS A 51 9.55 -21.19 14.36
C CYS A 51 10.61 -22.30 14.27
N GLY A 52 11.85 -21.96 13.95
CA GLY A 52 12.94 -22.92 13.71
C GLY A 52 12.67 -23.76 12.45
N SER A 53 12.45 -25.05 12.62
CA SER A 53 12.26 -25.97 11.49
C SER A 53 10.82 -26.44 11.27
N THR A 54 9.89 -26.05 12.17
CA THR A 54 8.52 -26.57 12.14
C THR A 54 7.55 -25.64 12.84
N LEU A 55 6.32 -25.61 12.36
CA LEU A 55 5.17 -25.04 13.05
C LEU A 55 4.45 -26.14 13.83
N ARG A 56 4.06 -25.85 15.08
CA ARG A 56 3.31 -26.78 15.92
C ARG A 56 1.96 -26.17 16.31
N CYS A 57 0.89 -26.88 15.99
CA CYS A 57 -0.45 -26.47 16.41
C CYS A 57 -0.57 -26.49 17.93
N PRO A 58 -1.04 -25.40 18.56
CA PRO A 58 -1.11 -25.30 20.01
C PRO A 58 -2.20 -26.21 20.62
N TYR A 59 -3.15 -26.72 19.83
CA TYR A 59 -4.26 -27.49 20.36
C TYR A 59 -3.92 -28.98 20.55
N HIS A 60 -3.55 -29.69 19.47
CA HIS A 60 -3.28 -31.14 19.55
C HIS A 60 -1.86 -31.51 19.08
N GLY A 61 -0.97 -30.52 18.94
CA GLY A 61 0.44 -30.75 18.63
C GLY A 61 0.74 -31.25 17.21
N TRP A 62 -0.23 -31.18 16.28
CA TRP A 62 0.08 -31.46 14.87
C TRP A 62 1.18 -30.52 14.40
N THR A 63 2.19 -31.09 13.74
CA THR A 63 3.41 -30.34 13.40
C THR A 63 3.61 -30.32 11.89
N TYR A 64 3.91 -29.15 11.35
CA TYR A 64 4.09 -28.90 9.92
C TYR A 64 5.52 -28.48 9.63
N ARG A 65 6.05 -28.89 8.47
CA ARG A 65 7.33 -28.40 7.94
C ARG A 65 7.17 -26.98 7.40
N LEU A 66 8.28 -26.34 7.04
CA LEU A 66 8.26 -24.98 6.50
C LEU A 66 7.66 -24.90 5.08
N ASP A 67 7.56 -26.02 4.38
CA ASP A 67 6.85 -26.15 3.10
C ASP A 67 5.33 -26.40 3.25
N GLY A 68 4.83 -26.34 4.49
CA GLY A 68 3.42 -26.58 4.83
C GLY A 68 3.05 -28.06 4.97
N SER A 69 3.89 -29.02 4.58
CA SER A 69 3.58 -30.45 4.66
C SER A 69 3.48 -30.93 6.12
N LEU A 70 2.58 -31.87 6.38
CA LEU A 70 2.43 -32.46 7.71
C LEU A 70 3.69 -33.29 8.05
N ARG A 71 4.28 -33.01 9.22
CA ARG A 71 5.45 -33.73 9.73
C ARG A 71 5.07 -34.82 10.72
N THR A 72 4.23 -34.48 11.69
CA THR A 72 3.94 -35.39 12.80
C THR A 72 2.52 -35.19 13.31
N VAL A 73 1.84 -36.29 13.54
CA VAL A 73 0.56 -36.39 14.26
C VAL A 73 0.84 -37.11 15.58
N PRO A 74 0.64 -36.46 16.73
CA PRO A 74 0.75 -37.14 18.03
C PRO A 74 -0.29 -38.24 18.16
N MET A 75 0.08 -39.31 18.88
CA MET A 75 -0.82 -40.46 19.11
C MET A 75 -1.36 -41.09 17.82
N LYS A 76 -0.49 -41.23 16.81
CA LYS A 76 -0.84 -41.71 15.46
C LYS A 76 -1.61 -43.03 15.45
N GLY A 77 -1.36 -43.91 16.45
CA GLY A 77 -2.07 -45.20 16.56
C GLY A 77 -3.59 -45.07 16.73
N GLY A 78 -4.09 -43.92 17.22
CA GLY A 78 -5.53 -43.65 17.32
C GLY A 78 -6.20 -43.36 15.96
N TYR A 79 -5.40 -43.22 14.88
CA TYR A 79 -5.91 -42.95 13.52
C TYR A 79 -5.80 -44.19 12.60
N GLY A 80 -5.51 -45.39 13.15
CA GLY A 80 -5.43 -46.61 12.38
C GLY A 80 -6.72 -46.90 11.62
N GLY A 81 -6.58 -47.34 10.35
CA GLY A 81 -7.72 -47.60 9.48
C GLY A 81 -8.44 -46.37 8.94
N THR A 82 -7.78 -45.19 9.03
CA THR A 82 -8.32 -43.94 8.48
C THR A 82 -7.33 -43.40 7.41
N ASP A 83 -7.84 -42.52 6.51
CA ASP A 83 -7.06 -41.87 5.47
C ASP A 83 -5.90 -41.04 6.03
N ILE A 84 -5.96 -40.62 7.31
CA ILE A 84 -4.88 -39.89 8.00
C ILE A 84 -3.61 -40.72 8.12
N SER A 85 -3.73 -42.06 8.18
CA SER A 85 -2.59 -42.96 8.25
C SER A 85 -1.95 -43.21 6.87
N GLU A 86 -2.68 -43.05 5.78
CA GLU A 86 -2.33 -43.52 4.44
C GLU A 86 -2.02 -42.40 3.44
N THR A 87 -2.69 -41.26 3.54
CA THR A 87 -2.53 -40.16 2.57
C THR A 87 -2.15 -38.83 3.23
N ALA A 88 -0.95 -38.34 2.97
CA ALA A 88 -0.39 -37.17 3.65
C ALA A 88 -0.76 -35.82 3.01
N HIS A 89 -1.21 -35.78 1.76
CA HIS A 89 -1.26 -34.52 0.98
C HIS A 89 -2.37 -33.56 1.42
N TRP A 90 -3.53 -34.06 1.91
CA TRP A 90 -4.60 -33.19 2.41
C TRP A 90 -4.42 -32.76 3.89
N GLN A 91 -3.39 -33.27 4.55
CA GLN A 91 -3.12 -33.05 5.99
C GLN A 91 -2.13 -31.93 6.25
N GLY A 92 -1.62 -31.29 5.21
CA GLY A 92 -0.75 -30.13 5.29
C GLY A 92 -1.50 -28.83 5.60
N LEU A 93 -0.75 -27.73 5.74
CA LEU A 93 -1.33 -26.41 5.68
C LEU A 93 -1.79 -26.13 4.24
N THR A 94 -2.95 -25.55 4.10
CA THR A 94 -3.50 -25.21 2.79
C THR A 94 -2.76 -23.97 2.25
N PRO A 95 -2.05 -24.06 1.11
CA PRO A 95 -1.47 -22.88 0.49
C PRO A 95 -2.58 -21.92 0.02
N VAL A 96 -2.27 -20.63 -0.06
CA VAL A 96 -3.16 -19.70 -0.77
C VAL A 96 -3.26 -20.11 -2.25
N PRO A 97 -4.42 -19.92 -2.90
CA PRO A 97 -4.60 -20.34 -4.30
C PRO A 97 -3.59 -19.74 -5.25
N ASN A 98 -3.27 -18.47 -5.04
CA ASN A 98 -2.32 -17.76 -5.88
C ASN A 98 -1.44 -16.84 -5.02
N GLN A 99 -0.15 -16.86 -5.30
CA GLN A 99 0.82 -15.95 -4.69
C GLN A 99 1.81 -15.50 -5.76
N GLU A 100 2.24 -14.24 -5.65
CA GLU A 100 3.32 -13.67 -6.46
C GLU A 100 4.27 -12.88 -5.57
N ILE A 101 5.58 -13.01 -5.81
CA ILE A 101 6.62 -12.24 -5.14
C ILE A 101 7.21 -11.26 -6.15
N TYR A 102 6.78 -10.00 -6.05
CA TYR A 102 7.22 -8.97 -6.98
C TYR A 102 8.03 -7.90 -6.26
N ARG A 103 9.29 -7.70 -6.64
CA ARG A 103 10.22 -6.71 -6.04
C ARG A 103 10.32 -6.85 -4.51
N GLY A 104 10.19 -8.07 -3.99
CA GLY A 104 10.23 -8.36 -2.55
C GLY A 104 8.92 -8.16 -1.80
N PHE A 105 7.86 -7.71 -2.47
CA PHE A 105 6.50 -7.69 -1.94
C PHE A 105 5.79 -9.01 -2.25
N VAL A 106 5.06 -9.52 -1.26
CA VAL A 106 4.28 -10.76 -1.40
C VAL A 106 2.83 -10.41 -1.64
N PHE A 107 2.33 -10.72 -2.82
CA PHE A 107 0.92 -10.57 -3.20
C PHE A 107 0.22 -11.92 -3.11
N VAL A 108 -1.05 -11.91 -2.70
CA VAL A 108 -1.87 -13.10 -2.63
C VAL A 108 -3.26 -12.84 -3.20
N ARG A 109 -3.83 -13.87 -3.82
CA ARG A 109 -5.25 -13.92 -4.19
C ARG A 109 -5.87 -15.17 -3.56
N LEU A 110 -7.00 -14.98 -2.88
CA LEU A 110 -7.68 -16.05 -2.16
C LEU A 110 -8.69 -16.83 -3.04
N SER A 111 -8.91 -16.37 -4.28
CA SER A 111 -9.73 -17.07 -5.28
C SER A 111 -8.84 -17.79 -6.29
N ASN A 112 -9.32 -18.94 -6.80
CA ASN A 112 -8.74 -19.61 -7.96
C ASN A 112 -9.08 -18.90 -9.28
N GLU A 113 -10.16 -18.12 -9.30
CA GLU A 113 -10.67 -17.40 -10.46
C GLU A 113 -10.13 -15.95 -10.49
N GLY A 114 -10.12 -15.36 -11.69
CA GLY A 114 -9.71 -14.00 -11.95
C GLY A 114 -8.41 -13.91 -12.77
N PRO A 115 -8.01 -12.69 -13.19
CA PRO A 115 -6.81 -12.46 -13.99
C PRO A 115 -5.55 -12.88 -13.24
N ASP A 116 -4.48 -13.21 -13.94
CA ASP A 116 -3.19 -13.40 -13.30
C ASP A 116 -2.64 -12.07 -12.75
N PHE A 117 -1.51 -12.14 -12.04
CA PHE A 117 -0.91 -10.98 -11.39
C PHE A 117 -0.54 -9.87 -12.40
N HIS A 118 0.12 -10.24 -13.48
CA HIS A 118 0.59 -9.27 -14.49
C HIS A 118 -0.57 -8.68 -15.30
N ASP A 119 -1.58 -9.48 -15.64
CA ASP A 119 -2.80 -9.01 -16.31
C ASP A 119 -3.61 -8.05 -15.41
N TYR A 120 -3.63 -8.32 -14.10
CA TYR A 120 -4.36 -7.46 -13.17
C TYR A 120 -3.72 -6.09 -13.01
N PHE A 121 -2.41 -6.06 -12.78
CA PHE A 121 -1.68 -4.81 -12.50
C PHE A 121 -1.17 -4.11 -13.76
N GLY A 122 -0.82 -4.85 -14.81
CA GLY A 122 -0.30 -4.29 -16.06
C GLY A 122 0.87 -3.32 -15.84
N ASP A 123 0.92 -2.27 -16.66
CA ASP A 123 1.95 -1.23 -16.60
C ASP A 123 1.98 -0.44 -15.28
N SER A 124 0.94 -0.56 -14.44
CA SER A 124 0.94 0.09 -13.13
C SER A 124 2.05 -0.43 -12.21
N LEU A 125 2.56 -1.66 -12.43
CA LEU A 125 3.68 -2.25 -11.71
C LEU A 125 4.94 -1.38 -11.75
N SER A 126 5.10 -0.56 -12.78
CA SER A 126 6.22 0.39 -12.89
C SER A 126 6.37 1.34 -11.70
N SER A 127 5.31 1.57 -10.90
CA SER A 127 5.43 2.34 -9.66
C SER A 127 6.09 1.56 -8.53
N ILE A 128 5.91 0.24 -8.48
CA ILE A 128 6.63 -0.64 -7.56
C ILE A 128 8.10 -0.74 -7.99
N ASP A 129 8.34 -0.87 -9.30
CA ASP A 129 9.69 -0.91 -9.83
C ASP A 129 10.45 0.36 -9.48
N ASN A 130 9.86 1.53 -9.76
CA ASN A 130 10.49 2.81 -9.43
C ASN A 130 10.76 2.93 -7.92
N MET A 131 9.82 2.53 -7.05
CA MET A 131 10.03 2.56 -5.61
C MET A 131 11.21 1.69 -5.17
N ALA A 132 11.35 0.50 -5.73
CA ALA A 132 12.44 -0.42 -5.41
C ALA A 132 13.78 0.03 -6.01
N ASP A 133 13.78 0.51 -7.26
CA ASP A 133 14.96 1.00 -7.98
C ASP A 133 15.55 2.28 -7.36
N ARG A 134 14.78 3.03 -6.55
CA ARG A 134 15.31 4.16 -5.75
C ARG A 134 16.30 3.74 -4.67
N SER A 135 16.43 2.45 -4.37
CA SER A 135 17.47 1.94 -3.48
C SER A 135 18.79 1.73 -4.26
N PRO A 136 19.91 2.33 -3.85
CA PRO A 136 21.21 2.03 -4.44
C PRO A 136 21.58 0.54 -4.44
N GLU A 137 21.06 -0.22 -3.47
CA GLU A 137 21.24 -1.68 -3.37
C GLU A 137 20.04 -2.49 -3.92
N GLY A 138 19.04 -1.84 -4.53
CA GLY A 138 17.84 -2.49 -5.06
C GLY A 138 16.95 -3.13 -4.00
N ARG A 139 17.06 -2.74 -2.72
CA ARG A 139 16.41 -3.40 -1.59
C ARG A 139 15.72 -2.40 -0.65
N LEU A 140 14.48 -2.70 -0.29
CA LEU A 140 13.67 -1.94 0.66
C LEU A 140 13.67 -2.63 2.02
N GLU A 141 13.78 -1.85 3.09
CA GLU A 141 13.69 -2.31 4.47
C GLU A 141 12.59 -1.56 5.20
N ILE A 142 11.72 -2.29 5.91
CA ILE A 142 10.70 -1.65 6.73
C ILE A 142 11.40 -0.84 7.84
N ALA A 143 11.00 0.41 8.01
CA ALA A 143 11.55 1.32 9.00
C ALA A 143 10.43 1.99 9.81
N GLY A 144 10.68 2.24 11.11
CA GLY A 144 9.79 3.04 11.96
C GLY A 144 8.49 2.35 12.41
N GLY A 145 8.33 1.06 12.12
CA GLY A 145 7.12 0.31 12.47
C GLY A 145 5.93 0.62 11.55
N VAL A 146 4.72 0.33 12.03
CA VAL A 146 3.47 0.53 11.29
C VAL A 146 2.58 1.49 12.06
N LEU A 147 2.17 2.57 11.43
CA LEU A 147 1.15 3.46 11.98
C LEU A 147 -0.23 2.89 11.62
N ARG A 148 -1.10 2.73 12.63
CA ARG A 148 -2.47 2.24 12.45
C ARG A 148 -3.45 3.19 13.10
N TYR A 149 -4.54 3.46 12.43
CA TYR A 149 -5.62 4.27 12.96
C TYR A 149 -6.97 3.92 12.31
N ASP A 150 -8.02 4.03 13.11
CA ASP A 150 -9.39 3.82 12.69
C ASP A 150 -9.98 5.09 12.08
N HIS A 151 -10.81 4.90 11.05
CA HIS A 151 -11.67 5.94 10.47
C HIS A 151 -13.12 5.51 10.58
N ASP A 152 -13.97 6.42 11.02
CA ASP A 152 -15.42 6.24 11.03
C ASP A 152 -16.03 6.57 9.65
N CYS A 153 -15.50 5.92 8.62
CA CYS A 153 -15.97 6.08 7.23
C CYS A 153 -15.76 4.83 6.38
N ASN A 154 -16.41 4.82 5.23
CA ASN A 154 -16.19 3.80 4.20
C ASN A 154 -14.79 3.93 3.60
N TRP A 155 -14.16 2.80 3.32
CA TRP A 155 -12.80 2.73 2.76
C TRP A 155 -12.63 3.47 1.43
N LYS A 156 -13.72 3.62 0.65
CA LYS A 156 -13.70 4.34 -0.63
C LYS A 156 -13.35 5.82 -0.47
N MET A 157 -13.73 6.45 0.64
CA MET A 157 -13.39 7.86 0.91
C MET A 157 -11.88 8.08 0.89
N PHE A 158 -11.13 7.20 1.56
CA PHE A 158 -9.68 7.25 1.53
C PHE A 158 -9.11 7.07 0.12
N VAL A 159 -9.62 6.10 -0.63
CA VAL A 159 -9.09 5.78 -1.97
C VAL A 159 -9.40 6.91 -2.97
N GLU A 160 -10.57 7.53 -2.88
CA GLU A 160 -10.94 8.71 -3.68
C GLU A 160 -10.03 9.90 -3.40
N ASN A 161 -9.79 10.21 -2.12
CA ASN A 161 -8.95 11.34 -1.69
C ASN A 161 -7.52 11.25 -2.23
N LEU A 162 -6.96 10.05 -2.38
CA LEU A 162 -5.57 9.86 -2.78
C LEU A 162 -5.21 10.48 -4.14
N ASN A 163 -6.16 10.50 -5.06
CA ASN A 163 -5.99 11.06 -6.40
C ASN A 163 -6.90 12.29 -6.66
N ASP A 164 -7.48 12.84 -5.60
CA ASP A 164 -8.13 14.13 -5.67
C ASP A 164 -7.11 15.26 -5.44
N ALA A 165 -6.75 15.95 -6.50
CA ALA A 165 -5.83 17.06 -6.45
C ALA A 165 -6.51 18.40 -6.12
N MET A 166 -7.85 18.43 -5.94
CA MET A 166 -8.58 19.65 -5.61
C MET A 166 -8.69 19.91 -4.11
N HIS A 167 -8.93 18.87 -3.31
CA HIS A 167 -9.16 19.04 -1.87
C HIS A 167 -7.98 19.71 -1.12
N PRO A 168 -6.69 19.49 -1.49
CA PRO A 168 -5.59 20.08 -0.73
C PRO A 168 -5.63 21.61 -0.68
N MET A 169 -6.07 22.23 -1.76
CA MET A 169 -6.18 23.71 -1.85
C MET A 169 -7.18 24.30 -0.86
N VAL A 170 -8.15 23.53 -0.39
CA VAL A 170 -9.20 23.96 0.53
C VAL A 170 -9.02 23.32 1.90
N ALA A 171 -8.96 22.00 1.97
CA ALA A 171 -8.92 21.26 3.21
C ALA A 171 -7.66 21.55 4.03
N HIS A 172 -6.51 21.68 3.37
CA HIS A 172 -5.21 21.90 4.05
C HIS A 172 -4.78 23.36 4.11
N GLN A 173 -5.65 24.30 3.74
CA GLN A 173 -5.35 25.75 3.76
C GLN A 173 -5.00 26.23 5.17
N SER A 174 -5.72 25.75 6.19
CA SER A 174 -5.54 26.18 7.58
C SER A 174 -4.22 25.69 8.20
N SER A 175 -3.67 24.57 7.72
CA SER A 175 -2.43 23.98 8.22
C SER A 175 -1.22 24.34 7.34
N ALA A 176 -1.20 23.85 6.12
CA ALA A 176 -0.06 24.06 5.20
C ALA A 176 0.06 25.51 4.72
N GLY A 177 -1.08 26.21 4.53
CA GLY A 177 -1.08 27.63 4.15
C GLY A 177 -0.52 28.55 5.22
N ILE A 178 -0.83 28.28 6.49
CA ILE A 178 -0.27 29.04 7.61
C ILE A 178 1.23 28.79 7.72
N ALA A 179 1.67 27.54 7.65
CA ALA A 179 3.10 27.21 7.74
C ALA A 179 3.92 27.89 6.62
N LYS A 180 3.39 27.92 5.40
CA LYS A 180 4.01 28.62 4.26
C LYS A 180 4.09 30.13 4.51
N ARG A 181 2.96 30.76 4.89
CA ARG A 181 2.89 32.20 5.14
C ARG A 181 3.82 32.65 6.29
N LEU A 182 3.81 31.94 7.42
CA LEU A 182 4.70 32.26 8.54
C LEU A 182 6.15 32.20 8.15
N TRP A 183 6.54 31.23 7.32
CA TRP A 183 7.91 31.18 6.80
C TRP A 183 8.24 32.35 5.87
N GLU A 184 7.30 32.75 5.01
CA GLU A 184 7.45 33.90 4.11
C GLU A 184 7.56 35.23 4.86
N GLU A 185 6.82 35.38 5.98
CA GLU A 185 6.78 36.61 6.79
C GLU A 185 7.91 36.70 7.84
N GLU A 186 8.27 35.59 8.48
CA GLU A 186 9.14 35.57 9.66
C GLU A 186 10.46 34.81 9.41
N GLY A 187 10.61 34.18 8.25
CA GLY A 187 11.83 33.44 7.90
C GLY A 187 13.03 34.36 7.70
N ASP A 188 14.21 33.80 7.86
CA ASP A 188 15.50 34.50 7.71
C ASP A 188 15.97 34.65 6.25
N GLY A 189 15.13 34.23 5.27
CA GLY A 189 15.45 34.22 3.84
C GLY A 189 16.35 33.08 3.40
N GLY A 190 16.71 32.16 4.30
CA GLY A 190 17.42 30.93 4.02
C GLY A 190 16.53 29.80 3.47
N GLU A 191 17.05 28.58 3.53
CA GLU A 191 16.23 27.41 3.18
C GLU A 191 15.17 27.13 4.25
N PRO A 192 13.90 26.85 3.87
CA PRO A 192 12.86 26.49 4.81
C PRO A 192 13.25 25.24 5.61
N PRO A 193 12.87 25.16 6.89
CA PRO A 193 12.99 23.93 7.64
C PRO A 193 12.30 22.75 6.92
N MET A 194 12.84 21.54 7.08
CA MET A 194 12.32 20.32 6.43
C MET A 194 10.79 20.18 6.56
N VAL A 195 10.24 20.52 7.71
CA VAL A 195 8.80 20.50 7.96
C VAL A 195 8.05 21.41 7.00
N VAL A 196 8.49 22.65 6.83
CA VAL A 196 7.87 23.62 5.92
C VAL A 196 8.04 23.17 4.47
N GLN A 197 9.23 22.64 4.09
CA GLN A 197 9.45 22.10 2.75
C GLN A 197 8.47 20.98 2.40
N GLN A 198 8.08 20.16 3.37
CA GLN A 198 7.14 19.05 3.15
C GLN A 198 5.68 19.48 3.17
N PHE A 199 5.34 20.57 3.87
CA PHE A 199 3.98 21.07 4.01
C PHE A 199 3.59 22.07 2.92
N ALA A 200 4.42 23.04 2.63
CA ALA A 200 4.10 24.12 1.71
C ALA A 200 3.55 23.66 0.34
N PRO A 201 4.05 22.55 -0.25
CA PRO A 201 3.55 22.10 -1.53
C PRO A 201 2.07 21.67 -1.57
N PHE A 202 1.42 21.45 -0.43
CA PHE A 202 -0.01 21.12 -0.38
C PHE A 202 -0.94 22.29 -0.74
N VAL A 203 -0.44 23.52 -0.70
CA VAL A 203 -1.21 24.75 -0.98
C VAL A 203 -0.78 25.43 -2.27
N ASN A 204 -0.45 24.67 -3.29
CA ASN A 204 -0.29 25.16 -4.65
C ASN A 204 -1.65 25.56 -5.26
N ASP A 205 -1.60 26.27 -6.39
CA ASP A 205 -2.78 26.72 -7.12
C ASP A 205 -3.41 25.62 -7.99
N TYR A 206 -4.56 25.97 -8.59
CA TYR A 206 -5.29 25.07 -9.49
C TYR A 206 -4.43 24.63 -10.68
N ASP A 207 -3.71 25.57 -11.30
CA ASP A 207 -2.93 25.30 -12.51
C ASP A 207 -1.78 24.32 -12.20
N PHE A 208 -1.16 24.41 -11.04
CA PHE A 208 -0.16 23.45 -10.60
C PHE A 208 -0.75 22.04 -10.54
N PHE A 209 -1.87 21.86 -9.82
CA PHE A 209 -2.48 20.55 -9.67
C PHE A 209 -3.08 20.01 -10.97
N ASP A 210 -3.66 20.87 -11.80
CA ASP A 210 -4.22 20.48 -13.09
C ASP A 210 -3.12 20.01 -14.05
N ASN A 211 -2.01 20.73 -14.10
CA ASN A 211 -0.86 20.38 -14.94
C ASN A 211 -0.03 19.20 -14.42
N MET A 212 -0.15 18.83 -13.16
CA MET A 212 0.52 17.66 -12.58
C MET A 212 0.15 16.37 -13.30
N GLY A 213 -1.09 16.26 -13.75
CA GLY A 213 -1.61 15.13 -14.52
C GLY A 213 -1.92 13.89 -13.67
N VAL A 214 -2.86 13.09 -14.18
CA VAL A 214 -3.21 11.77 -13.64
C VAL A 214 -3.18 10.73 -14.75
N LYS A 215 -2.62 9.56 -14.47
CA LYS A 215 -2.63 8.38 -15.35
C LYS A 215 -3.62 7.37 -14.79
N ILE A 216 -4.52 6.91 -15.65
CA ILE A 216 -5.49 5.86 -15.35
C ILE A 216 -5.10 4.59 -16.09
N TYR A 217 -5.19 3.48 -15.38
CA TYR A 217 -5.02 2.13 -15.90
C TYR A 217 -6.34 1.36 -15.82
N GLU A 218 -6.36 0.18 -16.40
CA GLU A 218 -7.44 -0.76 -16.20
C GLU A 218 -7.56 -1.18 -14.72
N ASN A 219 -8.66 -1.81 -14.37
CA ASN A 219 -8.94 -2.36 -13.04
C ASN A 219 -8.95 -1.34 -11.88
N GLY A 220 -9.10 -0.03 -12.19
CA GLY A 220 -9.16 1.03 -11.18
C GLY A 220 -7.82 1.50 -10.64
N HIS A 221 -6.71 1.05 -11.22
CA HIS A 221 -5.37 1.54 -10.86
C HIS A 221 -5.12 2.91 -11.46
N SER A 222 -4.35 3.74 -10.76
CA SER A 222 -4.05 5.10 -11.21
C SER A 222 -2.86 5.69 -10.46
N TYR A 223 -2.25 6.73 -11.01
CA TYR A 223 -1.35 7.58 -10.24
C TYR A 223 -1.46 9.05 -10.67
N THR A 224 -1.24 9.96 -9.71
CA THR A 224 -1.04 11.40 -9.97
C THR A 224 0.45 11.72 -10.04
N GLY A 225 0.78 12.84 -10.67
CA GLY A 225 2.18 13.24 -10.86
C GLY A 225 2.80 12.67 -12.13
N VAL A 226 2.09 12.77 -13.25
CA VAL A 226 2.58 12.30 -14.58
C VAL A 226 3.75 13.15 -15.05
N LYS A 227 3.67 14.47 -14.89
CA LYS A 227 4.71 15.39 -15.34
C LYS A 227 5.64 15.84 -14.20
N PHE A 228 5.05 16.13 -13.07
CA PHE A 228 5.72 16.53 -11.83
C PHE A 228 4.76 16.31 -10.65
N SER A 229 5.23 16.47 -9.43
CA SER A 229 4.39 16.40 -8.24
C SER A 229 4.87 17.30 -7.13
N ILE A 230 4.11 17.42 -6.05
CA ILE A 230 4.54 18.10 -4.83
C ILE A 230 5.81 17.47 -4.22
N HIS A 231 6.19 16.27 -4.67
CA HIS A 231 7.38 15.55 -4.21
C HIS A 231 8.57 15.61 -5.19
N SER A 232 8.49 16.40 -6.26
CA SER A 232 9.55 16.47 -7.28
C SER A 232 10.93 16.83 -6.74
N LYS A 233 11.00 17.56 -5.64
CA LYS A 233 12.26 17.94 -4.95
C LYS A 233 12.58 17.06 -3.74
N TYR A 234 11.76 16.06 -3.43
CA TYR A 234 11.91 15.27 -2.21
C TYR A 234 13.24 14.52 -2.14
N SER A 235 13.69 13.98 -3.26
CA SER A 235 14.93 13.21 -3.39
C SER A 235 16.14 14.07 -3.81
N ALA A 236 16.01 15.39 -3.88
CA ALA A 236 17.10 16.30 -4.23
C ALA A 236 18.09 16.41 -3.06
N GLU A 237 18.97 15.41 -2.95
CA GLU A 237 20.01 15.29 -1.95
C GLU A 237 21.30 14.83 -2.65
N PRO A 238 22.38 15.67 -2.69
CA PRO A 238 23.55 15.41 -3.53
C PRO A 238 24.25 14.09 -3.26
N GLU A 239 24.36 13.67 -2.01
CA GLU A 239 24.99 12.40 -1.64
C GLU A 239 24.16 11.21 -2.09
N TYR A 240 22.84 11.33 -2.05
CA TYR A 240 21.94 10.28 -2.54
C TYR A 240 22.04 10.16 -4.06
N GLU A 241 21.99 11.28 -4.79
CA GLU A 241 22.16 11.28 -6.24
C GLU A 241 23.48 10.64 -6.66
N ARG A 242 24.59 11.00 -5.99
CA ARG A 242 25.91 10.41 -6.22
C ARG A 242 25.87 8.87 -6.06
N ARG A 243 25.27 8.35 -4.98
CA ARG A 243 25.14 6.91 -4.76
C ARG A 243 24.27 6.22 -5.82
N MET A 244 23.23 6.88 -6.28
CA MET A 244 22.39 6.37 -7.35
C MET A 244 23.16 6.29 -8.67
N VAL A 245 23.95 7.32 -9.00
CA VAL A 245 24.82 7.33 -10.20
C VAL A 245 25.88 6.23 -10.10
N GLU A 246 26.48 6.04 -8.93
CA GLU A 246 27.45 4.94 -8.71
C GLU A 246 26.81 3.56 -8.89
N ALA A 247 25.57 3.38 -8.46
CA ALA A 247 24.88 2.09 -8.53
C ALA A 247 24.32 1.76 -9.92
N TYR A 248 23.79 2.75 -10.64
CA TYR A 248 23.01 2.53 -11.86
C TYR A 248 23.57 3.21 -13.12
N GLY A 249 24.57 4.06 -12.99
CA GLY A 249 25.02 4.97 -14.05
C GLY A 249 24.12 6.21 -14.15
N GLU A 250 24.67 7.28 -14.75
CA GLU A 250 24.06 8.62 -14.76
C GLU A 250 22.66 8.64 -15.43
N GLU A 251 22.54 8.09 -16.62
CA GLU A 251 21.29 8.10 -17.38
C GLU A 251 20.15 7.38 -16.63
N ARG A 252 20.42 6.17 -16.12
CA ARG A 252 19.40 5.38 -15.42
C ARG A 252 19.08 5.99 -14.05
N ALA A 253 20.07 6.50 -13.32
CA ALA A 253 19.84 7.16 -12.04
C ALA A 253 18.92 8.37 -12.20
N HIS A 254 19.17 9.23 -13.20
CA HIS A 254 18.31 10.37 -13.49
C HIS A 254 16.91 9.95 -13.95
N ALA A 255 16.78 8.88 -14.74
CA ALA A 255 15.47 8.36 -15.11
C ALA A 255 14.67 7.87 -13.88
N ILE A 256 15.30 7.12 -12.97
CA ILE A 256 14.66 6.64 -11.73
C ILE A 256 14.23 7.82 -10.83
N LEU A 257 15.12 8.79 -10.61
CA LEU A 257 14.87 9.93 -9.73
C LEU A 257 13.92 10.95 -10.35
N GLY A 258 13.85 11.00 -11.68
CA GLY A 258 12.95 11.87 -12.44
C GLY A 258 11.48 11.46 -12.38
N GLU A 259 11.18 10.20 -12.04
CA GLU A 259 9.80 9.77 -11.82
C GLU A 259 9.26 10.28 -10.48
N ASN A 260 8.33 11.23 -10.52
CA ASN A 260 7.83 11.93 -9.34
C ASN A 260 6.36 11.63 -9.03
N ARG A 261 5.94 10.36 -9.17
CA ARG A 261 4.56 9.95 -8.89
C ARG A 261 4.18 10.28 -7.45
N HIS A 262 3.07 11.04 -7.30
CA HIS A 262 2.62 11.49 -5.99
C HIS A 262 1.96 10.35 -5.20
N ASN A 263 0.85 9.82 -5.73
CA ASN A 263 0.14 8.65 -5.18
C ASN A 263 -0.11 7.68 -6.34
N THR A 264 0.34 6.45 -6.19
CA THR A 264 -0.11 5.34 -7.02
C THR A 264 -1.14 4.54 -6.25
N VAL A 265 -2.34 4.45 -6.78
CA VAL A 265 -3.43 3.64 -6.22
C VAL A 265 -3.48 2.32 -6.95
N TYR A 266 -3.32 1.25 -6.22
CA TYR A 266 -3.63 -0.11 -6.64
C TYR A 266 -4.99 -0.49 -6.03
N PHE A 267 -6.01 -0.36 -6.85
CA PHE A 267 -7.37 -0.67 -6.42
C PHE A 267 -7.45 -2.14 -5.93
N PRO A 268 -8.18 -2.46 -4.84
CA PRO A 268 -9.08 -1.54 -4.11
C PRO A 268 -8.42 -0.78 -2.94
N SER A 269 -7.28 -1.20 -2.39
CA SER A 269 -6.95 -0.76 -1.03
C SER A 269 -5.48 -0.44 -0.78
N LEU A 270 -4.62 -0.55 -1.78
CA LEU A 270 -3.18 -0.32 -1.64
C LEU A 270 -2.79 0.99 -2.32
N THR A 271 -1.97 1.80 -1.65
CA THR A 271 -1.34 2.97 -2.27
C THR A 271 0.15 3.02 -1.99
N ILE A 272 0.89 3.50 -2.97
CA ILE A 272 2.34 3.68 -2.91
C ILE A 272 2.69 5.14 -3.17
N LYS A 273 3.56 5.70 -2.34
CA LYS A 273 4.27 6.95 -2.56
C LYS A 273 5.74 6.65 -2.75
N GLY A 274 6.15 6.34 -3.99
CA GLY A 274 7.48 5.85 -4.30
C GLY A 274 8.59 6.81 -3.91
N ALA A 275 8.44 8.11 -4.25
CA ALA A 275 9.44 9.15 -3.95
C ALA A 275 9.70 9.32 -2.45
N ILE A 276 8.72 9.08 -1.59
CA ILE A 276 8.84 9.22 -0.13
C ILE A 276 8.87 7.88 0.61
N GLN A 277 8.99 6.78 -0.11
CA GLN A 277 9.13 5.41 0.40
C GLN A 277 8.05 5.04 1.44
N ALA A 278 6.78 5.27 1.09
CA ALA A 278 5.66 4.94 1.95
C ALA A 278 4.61 4.10 1.21
N ILE A 279 4.02 3.16 1.94
CA ILE A 279 2.87 2.38 1.49
C ILE A 279 1.75 2.54 2.50
N ARG A 280 0.51 2.71 2.02
CA ARG A 280 -0.67 2.69 2.87
C ARG A 280 -1.66 1.63 2.40
N VAL A 281 -2.31 0.99 3.36
CA VAL A 281 -3.30 -0.05 3.10
C VAL A 281 -4.58 0.29 3.84
N ALA A 282 -5.70 0.36 3.13
CA ALA A 282 -7.02 0.48 3.73
C ALA A 282 -7.60 -0.92 4.00
N ARG A 283 -8.01 -1.17 5.23
CA ARG A 283 -8.65 -2.41 5.66
C ARG A 283 -10.07 -2.11 6.10
N PRO A 284 -11.08 -2.39 5.27
CA PRO A 284 -12.47 -2.22 5.65
C PRO A 284 -12.83 -3.20 6.77
N LEU A 285 -13.38 -2.69 7.87
CA LEU A 285 -13.92 -3.48 8.97
C LEU A 285 -15.45 -3.58 8.90
N ALA A 286 -16.09 -2.50 8.43
CA ALA A 286 -17.52 -2.39 8.20
C ALA A 286 -17.78 -1.38 7.08
N ALA A 287 -19.04 -1.23 6.68
CA ALA A 287 -19.43 -0.25 5.67
C ALA A 287 -19.06 1.20 6.04
N ASN A 288 -18.96 1.50 7.33
CA ASN A 288 -18.65 2.80 7.89
C ASN A 288 -17.43 2.80 8.82
N ARG A 289 -16.57 1.81 8.70
CA ARG A 289 -15.36 1.73 9.53
C ARG A 289 -14.19 1.12 8.77
N THR A 290 -13.07 1.83 8.74
CA THR A 290 -11.85 1.42 8.03
C THR A 290 -10.62 1.62 8.90
N VAL A 291 -9.74 0.65 8.94
CA VAL A 291 -8.38 0.81 9.50
C VAL A 291 -7.43 1.17 8.37
N LEU A 292 -6.64 2.22 8.56
CA LEU A 292 -5.49 2.52 7.72
C LEU A 292 -4.20 2.04 8.37
N GLU A 293 -3.37 1.38 7.59
CA GLU A 293 -2.00 1.03 7.93
C GLU A 293 -1.05 1.83 7.05
N SER A 294 -0.09 2.51 7.65
CA SER A 294 0.97 3.23 6.95
C SER A 294 2.33 2.64 7.29
N TRP A 295 3.04 2.23 6.25
CA TRP A 295 4.36 1.61 6.29
C TRP A 295 5.38 2.55 5.67
N THR A 296 6.53 2.71 6.31
CA THR A 296 7.67 3.44 5.76
C THR A 296 8.85 2.51 5.52
N PHE A 297 9.68 2.87 4.54
CA PHE A 297 10.81 2.06 4.15
C PHE A 297 12.09 2.88 4.16
N ARG A 298 13.18 2.22 4.53
CA ARG A 298 14.54 2.65 4.26
C ARG A 298 14.94 2.12 2.88
N LEU A 299 15.60 2.93 2.09
CA LEU A 299 16.30 2.50 0.89
C LEU A 299 17.68 2.01 1.29
N ALA A 300 17.98 0.73 1.12
CA ALA A 300 19.31 0.19 1.43
C ALA A 300 20.38 0.88 0.57
N GLY A 301 21.48 1.27 1.21
CA GLY A 301 22.53 2.04 0.55
C GLY A 301 22.31 3.56 0.42
N ALA A 302 21.10 4.06 0.70
CA ALA A 302 20.82 5.49 0.69
C ALA A 302 21.35 6.20 1.96
N PRO A 303 21.61 7.53 1.91
CA PRO A 303 21.98 8.30 3.09
C PRO A 303 20.90 8.29 4.17
N GLU A 304 21.31 8.39 5.44
CA GLU A 304 20.39 8.43 6.59
C GLU A 304 19.47 9.66 6.55
N GLU A 305 19.90 10.75 5.93
CA GLU A 305 19.12 11.96 5.77
C GLU A 305 17.82 11.71 4.98
N LEU A 306 17.87 10.84 3.97
CA LEU A 306 16.68 10.48 3.22
C LEU A 306 15.66 9.72 4.10
N LEU A 307 16.14 8.84 4.98
CA LEU A 307 15.27 8.19 5.95
C LEU A 307 14.64 9.19 6.93
N LYS A 308 15.42 10.18 7.41
CA LYS A 308 14.87 11.24 8.26
C LYS A 308 13.75 12.02 7.55
N ARG A 309 13.94 12.36 6.28
CA ARG A 309 12.89 13.00 5.46
C ARG A 309 11.63 12.13 5.39
N THR A 310 11.79 10.85 5.09
CA THR A 310 10.68 9.87 5.03
C THR A 310 9.95 9.77 6.38
N MET A 311 10.69 9.67 7.48
CA MET A 311 10.10 9.57 8.82
C MET A 311 9.41 10.86 9.23
N THR A 312 9.96 12.03 8.87
CA THR A 312 9.34 13.33 9.13
C THR A 312 8.04 13.46 8.34
N TYR A 313 8.03 13.13 7.06
CA TYR A 313 6.83 13.11 6.24
C TYR A 313 5.75 12.16 6.82
N SER A 314 6.15 10.96 7.21
CA SER A 314 5.23 10.00 7.78
C SER A 314 4.54 10.53 9.05
N ARG A 315 5.28 11.23 9.91
CA ARG A 315 4.73 11.84 11.11
C ARG A 315 3.81 13.03 10.81
N LEU A 316 4.17 13.86 9.84
CA LEU A 316 3.41 15.05 9.48
C LEU A 316 2.13 14.75 8.72
N ILE A 317 2.12 13.70 7.88
CA ILE A 317 1.05 13.45 6.92
C ILE A 317 0.29 12.15 7.23
N ASN A 318 0.99 11.07 7.62
CA ASN A 318 0.41 9.74 7.73
C ASN A 318 0.17 9.28 9.17
N ALA A 319 0.65 10.01 10.19
CA ALA A 319 0.45 9.62 11.58
C ALA A 319 -0.97 9.92 12.06
N PRO A 320 -1.49 9.19 13.06
CA PRO A 320 -2.80 9.49 13.66
C PRO A 320 -2.94 10.91 14.21
N THR A 321 -1.81 11.49 14.62
CA THR A 321 -1.73 12.87 15.14
C THR A 321 -1.18 13.85 14.10
N SER A 322 -1.27 13.51 12.82
CA SER A 322 -0.76 14.35 11.75
C SER A 322 -1.59 15.63 11.60
N VAL A 323 -0.96 16.68 11.13
CA VAL A 323 -1.63 17.98 10.91
C VAL A 323 -2.51 17.91 9.66
N VAL A 324 -2.03 17.31 8.57
CA VAL A 324 -2.77 17.17 7.30
C VAL A 324 -3.82 16.06 7.36
N GLY A 325 -3.48 14.91 7.94
CA GLY A 325 -4.40 13.79 8.01
C GLY A 325 -5.67 14.07 8.82
N HIS A 326 -5.62 14.97 9.82
CA HIS A 326 -6.82 15.36 10.57
C HIS A 326 -7.85 16.07 9.71
N ASP A 327 -7.41 16.93 8.79
CA ASP A 327 -8.30 17.60 7.86
C ASP A 327 -9.06 16.59 7.00
N ASP A 328 -8.33 15.62 6.45
CA ASP A 328 -8.91 14.53 5.66
C ASP A 328 -9.87 13.66 6.46
N LEU A 329 -9.47 13.23 7.67
CA LEU A 329 -10.25 12.37 8.53
C LEU A 329 -11.58 13.00 8.93
N HIS A 330 -11.56 14.32 9.22
CA HIS A 330 -12.77 15.09 9.50
C HIS A 330 -13.70 15.06 8.29
N CYS A 331 -13.19 15.39 7.10
CA CYS A 331 -13.97 15.37 5.87
C CYS A 331 -14.59 13.99 5.59
N TYR A 332 -13.83 12.89 5.77
CA TYR A 332 -14.37 11.54 5.54
C TYR A 332 -15.51 11.21 6.51
N SER A 333 -15.38 11.54 7.78
CA SER A 333 -16.42 11.33 8.78
C SER A 333 -17.67 12.14 8.45
N GLU A 334 -17.51 13.42 8.10
CA GLU A 334 -18.62 14.31 7.74
C GLU A 334 -19.32 13.87 6.45
N ILE A 335 -18.58 13.39 5.44
CA ILE A 335 -19.16 12.80 4.22
C ILE A 335 -19.98 11.56 4.59
N GLN A 336 -19.42 10.66 5.41
CA GLN A 336 -20.13 9.46 5.85
C GLN A 336 -21.45 9.79 6.56
N GLN A 337 -21.44 10.80 7.41
CA GLN A 337 -22.66 11.26 8.12
C GLN A 337 -23.60 12.00 7.18
N GLY A 338 -23.09 12.88 6.34
CA GLY A 338 -23.88 13.64 5.37
C GLY A 338 -24.67 12.77 4.41
N LEU A 339 -24.09 11.66 4.00
CA LEU A 339 -24.76 10.68 3.10
C LEU A 339 -25.93 9.92 3.76
N HIS A 340 -26.11 10.01 5.09
CA HIS A 340 -27.33 9.51 5.76
C HIS A 340 -28.52 10.49 5.63
N ALA A 341 -28.27 11.74 5.28
CA ALA A 341 -29.35 12.70 5.11
C ALA A 341 -30.15 12.40 3.83
N GLN A 342 -31.47 12.52 3.92
CA GLN A 342 -32.33 12.43 2.74
C GLN A 342 -32.19 13.73 1.92
N GLY A 343 -31.60 13.62 0.75
CA GLY A 343 -31.31 14.75 -0.14
C GLY A 343 -31.12 14.29 -1.56
N ASN A 344 -30.07 14.75 -2.23
CA ASN A 344 -29.72 14.25 -3.54
C ASN A 344 -29.38 12.76 -3.50
N GLU A 345 -29.98 11.98 -4.36
CA GLU A 345 -29.69 10.55 -4.49
C GLU A 345 -28.28 10.27 -5.06
N TRP A 346 -27.68 11.26 -5.70
CA TRP A 346 -26.43 11.15 -6.45
C TRP A 346 -25.39 12.15 -5.94
N VAL A 347 -24.14 11.70 -5.89
CA VAL A 347 -22.97 12.57 -5.75
C VAL A 347 -22.37 12.84 -7.12
N SER A 348 -21.77 14.03 -7.31
CA SER A 348 -21.16 14.39 -8.59
C SER A 348 -19.72 13.91 -8.68
N LEU A 349 -19.38 13.29 -9.78
CA LEU A 349 -18.01 12.97 -10.21
C LEU A 349 -17.78 13.47 -11.65
N HIS A 350 -18.26 14.69 -11.96
CA HIS A 350 -18.32 15.20 -13.34
C HIS A 350 -17.19 16.15 -13.70
N ARG A 351 -16.32 16.53 -12.75
CA ARG A 351 -15.23 17.45 -13.06
C ARG A 351 -14.32 16.87 -14.14
N ASN A 352 -14.17 17.62 -15.23
CA ASN A 352 -13.41 17.25 -16.42
C ASN A 352 -13.85 15.88 -17.01
N TYR A 353 -15.18 15.63 -17.02
CA TYR A 353 -15.73 14.45 -17.69
C TYR A 353 -15.65 14.62 -19.20
N ASP A 354 -15.16 13.58 -19.90
CA ASP A 354 -15.14 13.47 -21.35
C ASP A 354 -16.02 12.30 -21.80
N PRO A 355 -16.94 12.50 -22.78
CA PRO A 355 -17.80 11.44 -23.29
C PRO A 355 -17.05 10.20 -23.82
N SER A 356 -15.82 10.36 -24.31
CA SER A 356 -14.98 9.25 -24.80
C SER A 356 -14.59 8.26 -23.69
N GLU A 357 -14.69 8.65 -22.41
CA GLU A 357 -14.51 7.74 -21.29
C GLU A 357 -15.49 6.57 -21.29
N ARG A 358 -16.59 6.63 -22.05
CA ARG A 358 -17.55 5.52 -22.21
C ARG A 358 -16.93 4.33 -22.92
N ASP A 359 -16.02 4.58 -23.87
CA ASP A 359 -15.38 3.55 -24.69
C ASP A 359 -14.13 2.95 -24.02
N GLY A 360 -13.54 3.68 -23.08
CA GLY A 360 -12.37 3.27 -22.31
C GLY A 360 -11.86 4.41 -21.45
N ILE A 361 -11.35 4.10 -20.28
CA ILE A 361 -10.92 5.11 -19.30
C ILE A 361 -9.39 5.17 -19.15
N ALA A 362 -8.67 4.16 -19.64
CA ALA A 362 -7.21 4.15 -19.56
C ALA A 362 -6.59 5.29 -20.36
N GLY A 363 -5.74 6.10 -19.74
CA GLY A 363 -5.17 7.27 -20.42
C GLY A 363 -4.49 8.24 -19.47
N VAL A 364 -4.08 9.39 -20.00
CA VAL A 364 -3.52 10.51 -19.23
C VAL A 364 -4.51 11.67 -19.32
N TYR A 365 -4.80 12.25 -18.16
CA TYR A 365 -5.77 13.33 -17.99
C TYR A 365 -5.18 14.46 -17.15
N ASN A 366 -5.89 15.58 -17.09
CA ASN A 366 -5.56 16.68 -16.19
C ASN A 366 -5.63 16.21 -14.73
N GLY A 367 -4.72 16.71 -13.89
CA GLY A 367 -4.57 16.25 -12.50
C GLY A 367 -5.80 16.54 -11.63
N THR A 368 -6.59 17.56 -11.95
CA THR A 368 -7.83 17.91 -11.22
C THR A 368 -9.06 17.13 -11.68
N SER A 369 -8.93 16.25 -12.71
CA SER A 369 -10.04 15.44 -13.19
C SER A 369 -10.48 14.39 -12.16
N GLU A 370 -11.80 14.19 -12.02
CA GLU A 370 -12.39 13.11 -11.22
C GLU A 370 -12.41 11.75 -11.95
N VAL A 371 -11.67 11.63 -13.05
CA VAL A 371 -11.57 10.39 -13.84
C VAL A 371 -11.05 9.21 -13.03
N SER A 372 -10.12 9.45 -12.07
CA SER A 372 -9.61 8.40 -11.18
C SER A 372 -10.71 7.79 -10.31
N MET A 373 -11.60 8.63 -9.76
CA MET A 373 -12.74 8.21 -8.96
C MET A 373 -13.74 7.43 -9.83
N ARG A 374 -14.06 7.93 -11.02
CA ARG A 374 -14.92 7.22 -11.98
C ARG A 374 -14.33 5.85 -12.35
N GLY A 375 -13.01 5.75 -12.52
CA GLY A 375 -12.29 4.49 -12.77
C GLY A 375 -12.41 3.51 -11.62
N GLN A 376 -12.26 3.98 -10.38
CA GLN A 376 -12.40 3.17 -9.17
C GLN A 376 -13.83 2.62 -9.01
N PHE A 377 -14.86 3.44 -9.25
CA PHE A 377 -16.24 2.97 -9.20
C PHE A 377 -16.59 2.00 -10.32
N ARG A 378 -16.05 2.17 -11.52
CA ARG A 378 -16.18 1.16 -12.59
C ARG A 378 -15.56 -0.18 -12.20
N ALA A 379 -14.35 -0.15 -11.63
CA ALA A 379 -13.69 -1.35 -11.15
C ALA A 379 -14.50 -1.99 -10.00
N TRP A 380 -15.03 -1.20 -9.06
CA TRP A 380 -15.88 -1.70 -8.00
C TRP A 380 -17.13 -2.39 -8.53
N LEU A 381 -17.84 -1.78 -9.48
CA LEU A 381 -19.02 -2.37 -10.12
C LEU A 381 -18.69 -3.71 -10.79
N LYS A 382 -17.56 -3.79 -11.50
CA LYS A 382 -17.10 -5.03 -12.16
C LYS A 382 -16.98 -6.20 -11.18
N TYR A 383 -16.56 -5.95 -9.92
CA TYR A 383 -16.41 -6.97 -8.90
C TYR A 383 -17.67 -7.24 -8.08
N MET A 384 -18.60 -6.30 -8.02
CA MET A 384 -19.82 -6.41 -7.20
C MET A 384 -21.03 -6.92 -7.97
N LEU A 385 -21.07 -6.76 -9.28
CA LEU A 385 -22.14 -7.28 -10.11
C LEU A 385 -21.89 -8.77 -10.44
N PRO A 386 -22.94 -9.59 -10.44
CA PRO A 386 -22.82 -10.96 -10.95
C PRO A 386 -22.34 -10.95 -12.39
N GLN A 387 -21.35 -11.75 -12.70
CA GLN A 387 -20.90 -11.98 -14.08
C GLN A 387 -21.81 -12.98 -14.78
#